data_2ec54027a06226c250deea5bdf117961
#
_entry.id   2ec54027a06226c250deea5bdf117961
#
_cell.length_a   1.000
_cell.length_b   1.000
_cell.length_c   1.000
_cell.angle_alpha   90.00
_cell.angle_beta   90.00
_cell.angle_gamma   90.00
#
_symmetry.space_group_name_H-M   'P 1'
#
loop_
_entity.id
_entity.type
_entity.pdbx_description
1 polymer ?
#
loop_
_entity_poly.entity_id
_entity_poly.type
_entity_poly.pdbx_seq_one_letter_code
_entity_poly.pdbx_strand_id
1 'polypeptide(L)'
;MRTSLHPNGLLIGGFIVSLLLLCCCNSELPSAPDPLGETTESSDVESIKMTPDQAIAYVRLFGEEITVASTPENKLRAADLDRQIGLVDYYVENNDTLLYAVNYKDEKGYVLLSSNNGGFPIIAHSDAGELRFSDIDKENPLWLVIMSEAERVKDQRENPDRANLDYYDDWKDIGNPDYQYEIEPTSEVPSSRLRAMRKHSTGKKTIYPYTGEKLSNWCQFGNFNTYAPNQAAIGCPALAVGMLLYDCHQRMLGKMEHVTVPRFPYYAERATKDNEDGKRVSMALRQIADSIPNYQWGAKPGDYSAAYAVDILEGLKKLGFRQAELHPYDFETLYQNMSYKEYIYGPKLSNVSRGVLIGAGHLRNPREGHIWFCDGYYEQSYTVTKKFLFIKIKSWTEYDDRLYMNWGWGPKGGNGWYSADDNVWTSIEGNPEVYLKYRPMIFTNLRYYTSPEYSQH
;
A
#
# COMPACT_ATOMS: atom_id res chain seq x y z
N MET A 1 -61.99 6.24 -26.64
CA MET A 1 -62.22 6.57 -28.06
C MET A 1 -60.93 6.39 -28.79
N ARG A 2 -60.92 5.38 -29.60
CA ARG A 2 -60.57 5.28 -31.05
C ARG A 2 -59.11 5.61 -31.32
N THR A 3 -58.29 4.55 -31.54
CA THR A 3 -58.03 3.88 -32.87
C THR A 3 -56.99 4.70 -33.67
N SER A 4 -55.97 4.23 -34.23
CA SER A 4 -55.47 3.02 -34.94
C SER A 4 -54.39 3.57 -35.85
N LEU A 5 -53.42 2.96 -36.29
CA LEU A 5 -53.01 1.82 -37.05
C LEU A 5 -51.66 2.14 -37.78
N HIS A 6 -50.86 1.14 -37.88
CA HIS A 6 -49.74 0.97 -38.82
C HIS A 6 -50.13 1.15 -40.28
N PRO A 7 -49.23 1.08 -41.31
CA PRO A 7 -48.13 0.10 -41.44
C PRO A 7 -46.90 0.48 -42.34
N ASN A 8 -45.90 -0.43 -42.28
CA ASN A 8 -45.10 -1.05 -43.34
C ASN A 8 -44.19 -0.23 -44.29
N GLY A 9 -42.97 -0.70 -44.40
CA GLY A 9 -42.05 -0.44 -45.50
C GLY A 9 -40.81 -1.36 -45.44
N LEU A 10 -40.92 -2.52 -46.07
CA LEU A 10 -39.92 -3.56 -46.34
C LEU A 10 -39.09 -3.19 -47.55
N LEU A 11 -37.81 -3.55 -47.65
CA LEU A 11 -37.01 -3.88 -48.86
C LEU A 11 -35.56 -4.17 -48.39
N ILE A 12 -35.08 -5.42 -48.32
CA ILE A 12 -34.66 -6.42 -49.31
C ILE A 12 -33.49 -5.95 -50.20
N GLY A 13 -32.44 -6.72 -50.13
CA GLY A 13 -31.41 -6.90 -51.15
C GLY A 13 -30.00 -6.63 -50.59
N GLY A 14 -29.00 -7.48 -50.72
CA GLY A 14 -28.82 -8.64 -51.50
C GLY A 14 -27.45 -9.27 -51.25
N PHE A 15 -27.42 -10.57 -51.37
CA PHE A 15 -26.30 -11.50 -51.37
C PHE A 15 -25.19 -11.15 -52.36
N ILE A 16 -23.92 -11.35 -52.05
CA ILE A 16 -22.92 -11.90 -52.97
C ILE A 16 -22.03 -12.86 -52.22
N VAL A 17 -22.25 -14.13 -52.49
CA VAL A 17 -21.37 -15.28 -52.29
C VAL A 17 -20.41 -15.32 -53.48
N SER A 18 -19.14 -15.43 -53.26
CA SER A 18 -18.20 -15.92 -54.27
C SER A 18 -17.35 -17.04 -53.72
N LEU A 19 -17.74 -18.20 -54.11
CA LEU A 19 -17.05 -19.47 -54.00
C LEU A 19 -16.10 -19.59 -55.21
N LEU A 20 -14.83 -19.91 -54.97
CA LEU A 20 -13.97 -20.49 -56.00
C LEU A 20 -13.19 -21.67 -55.43
N LEU A 21 -13.52 -22.80 -55.99
CA LEU A 21 -12.96 -24.12 -55.74
C LEU A 21 -11.81 -24.43 -56.72
N LEU A 22 -10.86 -25.21 -56.20
CA LEU A 22 -10.08 -26.27 -56.81
C LEU A 22 -8.96 -25.94 -57.80
N CYS A 23 -7.76 -26.39 -57.44
CA CYS A 23 -7.12 -27.47 -58.26
C CYS A 23 -6.05 -28.19 -57.44
N CYS A 24 -6.22 -29.50 -57.34
CA CYS A 24 -5.21 -30.46 -56.89
C CYS A 24 -4.12 -30.62 -57.94
N CYS A 25 -2.87 -30.78 -57.51
CA CYS A 25 -1.91 -31.67 -58.19
C CYS A 25 -0.94 -32.25 -57.18
N ASN A 26 -0.96 -33.55 -57.07
CA ASN A 26 0.04 -34.39 -56.41
C ASN A 26 1.40 -34.26 -57.10
N SER A 27 2.47 -34.21 -56.35
CA SER A 27 3.75 -34.81 -56.72
C SER A 27 4.57 -35.13 -55.46
N GLU A 28 5.15 -36.29 -55.49
CA GLU A 28 5.81 -37.06 -54.45
C GLU A 28 7.06 -36.41 -53.87
N LEU A 29 7.33 -36.81 -52.60
CA LEU A 29 8.49 -36.49 -51.74
C LEU A 29 9.85 -36.70 -52.40
N PRO A 30 10.88 -35.94 -51.85
CA PRO A 30 11.93 -36.64 -51.16
C PRO A 30 12.14 -36.12 -49.72
N SER A 31 12.50 -37.07 -48.86
CA SER A 31 12.86 -36.90 -47.46
C SER A 31 13.89 -35.80 -47.25
N ALA A 32 13.52 -34.79 -46.46
CA ALA A 32 14.39 -33.79 -45.98
C ALA A 32 15.11 -34.26 -44.70
N PRO A 33 16.33 -33.80 -44.43
CA PRO A 33 17.04 -34.07 -43.16
C PRO A 33 16.37 -33.31 -42.01
N ASP A 34 16.46 -33.92 -40.81
CA ASP A 34 16.01 -33.34 -39.55
C ASP A 34 16.45 -31.87 -39.42
N PRO A 35 15.55 -30.95 -39.15
CA PRO A 35 15.95 -29.66 -38.70
C PRO A 35 16.48 -29.84 -37.26
N LEU A 36 17.74 -29.48 -37.09
CA LEU A 36 18.34 -29.14 -35.84
C LEU A 36 17.30 -28.37 -35.00
N GLY A 37 17.05 -28.89 -33.81
CA GLY A 37 16.15 -28.24 -32.87
C GLY A 37 16.52 -26.77 -32.72
N GLU A 38 15.63 -25.91 -33.16
CA GLU A 38 15.57 -24.58 -32.63
C GLU A 38 15.17 -24.73 -31.19
N THR A 39 16.18 -24.71 -30.31
CA THR A 39 15.99 -24.27 -28.95
C THR A 39 15.45 -22.87 -29.08
N THR A 40 14.14 -22.73 -28.92
CA THR A 40 13.56 -21.46 -28.54
C THR A 40 14.21 -21.10 -27.21
N GLU A 41 15.26 -20.32 -27.30
CA GLU A 41 15.94 -19.73 -26.17
C GLU A 41 14.87 -18.96 -25.39
N SER A 42 14.81 -19.22 -24.11
CA SER A 42 14.10 -18.46 -23.10
C SER A 42 14.69 -17.06 -22.95
N SER A 43 14.74 -16.28 -24.02
CA SER A 43 15.32 -14.94 -24.04
C SER A 43 14.46 -13.90 -23.30
N ASP A 44 13.17 -14.20 -23.11
CA ASP A 44 12.23 -13.20 -22.62
C ASP A 44 12.22 -13.06 -21.09
N VAL A 45 12.62 -14.11 -20.33
CA VAL A 45 12.64 -14.10 -18.87
C VAL A 45 13.76 -13.24 -18.30
N GLU A 46 14.92 -13.21 -18.98
CA GLU A 46 16.06 -12.40 -18.57
C GLU A 46 15.83 -10.89 -18.80
N SER A 47 14.93 -10.56 -19.73
CA SER A 47 14.66 -9.19 -20.15
C SER A 47 13.99 -8.30 -19.10
N ILE A 48 13.12 -8.85 -18.23
CA ILE A 48 12.40 -8.07 -17.22
C ILE A 48 13.19 -7.82 -15.93
N LYS A 49 14.37 -8.43 -15.80
CA LYS A 49 15.21 -8.30 -14.60
C LYS A 49 15.92 -6.95 -14.59
N MET A 50 15.75 -6.22 -13.50
CA MET A 50 16.41 -4.93 -13.28
C MET A 50 17.77 -5.12 -12.62
N THR A 51 18.76 -4.38 -13.09
CA THR A 51 20.10 -4.32 -12.48
C THR A 51 20.16 -3.34 -11.31
N PRO A 52 21.19 -3.44 -10.42
CA PRO A 52 21.40 -2.46 -9.36
C PRO A 52 21.55 -1.01 -9.89
N ASP A 53 22.21 -0.82 -11.01
CA ASP A 53 22.40 0.50 -11.62
C ASP A 53 21.06 1.08 -12.11
N GLN A 54 20.19 0.25 -12.65
CA GLN A 54 18.83 0.65 -13.01
C GLN A 54 18.01 1.02 -11.77
N ALA A 55 18.10 0.25 -10.68
CA ALA A 55 17.43 0.58 -9.41
C ALA A 55 17.91 1.94 -8.87
N ILE A 56 19.21 2.19 -8.89
CA ILE A 56 19.78 3.49 -8.51
C ILE A 56 19.29 4.60 -9.43
N ALA A 57 19.19 4.35 -10.74
CA ALA A 57 18.70 5.33 -11.70
C ALA A 57 17.23 5.70 -11.46
N TYR A 58 16.38 4.71 -11.13
CA TYR A 58 15.00 4.97 -10.70
C TYR A 58 14.95 5.87 -9.45
N VAL A 59 15.73 5.55 -8.42
CA VAL A 59 15.77 6.33 -7.20
C VAL A 59 16.27 7.75 -7.43
N ARG A 60 17.24 7.95 -8.31
CA ARG A 60 17.73 9.29 -8.70
C ARG A 60 16.67 10.08 -9.46
N LEU A 61 15.91 9.40 -10.32
CA LEU A 61 14.88 10.03 -11.14
C LEU A 61 13.66 10.45 -10.31
N PHE A 62 13.17 9.55 -9.44
CA PHE A 62 11.93 9.77 -8.69
C PHE A 62 12.15 10.29 -7.26
N GLY A 63 13.36 10.17 -6.69
CA GLY A 63 13.58 10.38 -5.26
C GLY A 63 13.25 11.78 -4.76
N GLU A 64 13.55 12.83 -5.52
CA GLU A 64 13.18 14.21 -5.17
C GLU A 64 11.68 14.40 -5.22
N GLU A 65 11.03 13.92 -6.29
CA GLU A 65 9.60 14.05 -6.49
C GLU A 65 8.79 13.28 -5.44
N ILE A 66 9.23 12.08 -5.09
CA ILE A 66 8.66 11.29 -4.00
C ILE A 66 8.76 12.05 -2.68
N THR A 67 9.92 12.66 -2.39
CA THR A 67 10.13 13.48 -1.19
C THR A 67 9.19 14.69 -1.17
N VAL A 68 9.07 15.38 -2.30
CA VAL A 68 8.13 16.51 -2.44
C VAL A 68 6.67 16.06 -2.29
N ALA A 69 6.33 14.88 -2.82
CA ALA A 69 4.98 14.35 -2.74
C ALA A 69 4.60 13.94 -1.32
N SER A 70 5.53 13.35 -0.56
CA SER A 70 5.30 12.77 0.74
C SER A 70 5.46 13.74 1.92
N THR A 71 6.13 14.89 1.72
CA THR A 71 6.47 15.82 2.79
C THR A 71 5.70 17.14 2.65
N PRO A 72 5.10 17.67 3.74
CA PRO A 72 4.50 19.00 3.73
C PRO A 72 5.52 20.08 3.37
N GLU A 73 5.15 21.03 2.52
CA GLU A 73 6.04 22.11 2.05
C GLU A 73 6.72 22.87 3.20
N ASN A 74 6.02 23.08 4.33
CA ASN A 74 6.56 23.73 5.51
C ASN A 74 7.59 22.91 6.29
N LYS A 75 7.70 21.62 6.00
CA LYS A 75 8.71 20.71 6.58
C LYS A 75 9.89 20.48 5.62
N LEU A 76 9.74 20.77 4.33
CA LEU A 76 10.81 20.62 3.35
C LEU A 76 11.95 21.59 3.63
N ARG A 77 13.17 21.06 3.64
CA ARG A 77 14.41 21.81 3.68
C ARG A 77 15.21 21.54 2.41
N ALA A 78 16.00 22.49 1.95
CA ALA A 78 16.87 22.29 0.78
C ALA A 78 17.76 21.03 0.91
N ALA A 79 18.20 20.71 2.14
CA ALA A 79 18.99 19.50 2.42
C ALA A 79 18.18 18.18 2.30
N ASP A 80 16.85 18.26 2.30
CA ASP A 80 16.00 17.06 2.17
C ASP A 80 15.79 16.70 0.70
N LEU A 81 15.97 17.65 -0.21
CA LEU A 81 15.90 17.43 -1.65
C LEU A 81 17.22 16.86 -2.23
N ASP A 82 18.36 17.18 -1.61
CA ASP A 82 19.69 16.65 -2.01
C ASP A 82 20.06 15.41 -1.16
N ARG A 83 19.34 14.32 -1.38
CA ARG A 83 19.62 13.05 -0.72
C ARG A 83 20.64 12.25 -1.49
N GLN A 84 21.81 12.03 -0.87
CA GLN A 84 22.84 11.18 -1.46
C GLN A 84 22.58 9.72 -1.16
N ILE A 85 22.62 8.88 -2.21
CA ILE A 85 22.57 7.43 -2.06
C ILE A 85 23.80 6.95 -1.29
N GLY A 86 23.57 6.18 -0.24
CA GLY A 86 24.60 5.63 0.64
C GLY A 86 24.89 4.18 0.34
N LEU A 87 23.89 3.33 0.53
CA LEU A 87 24.03 1.89 0.39
C LEU A 87 22.86 1.30 -0.40
N VAL A 88 23.15 0.29 -1.21
CA VAL A 88 22.14 -0.61 -1.78
C VAL A 88 22.24 -1.94 -1.06
N ASP A 89 21.14 -2.40 -0.47
CA ASP A 89 20.99 -3.72 0.12
C ASP A 89 20.12 -4.61 -0.78
N TYR A 90 20.27 -5.93 -0.67
CA TYR A 90 19.73 -6.90 -1.62
C TYR A 90 18.97 -7.98 -0.88
N TYR A 91 17.74 -8.24 -1.28
CA TYR A 91 17.04 -9.45 -0.89
C TYR A 91 17.30 -10.54 -1.93
N VAL A 92 18.00 -11.59 -1.53
CA VAL A 92 18.50 -12.63 -2.45
C VAL A 92 17.98 -14.00 -2.00
N GLU A 93 17.38 -14.74 -2.92
CA GLU A 93 17.06 -16.16 -2.76
C GLU A 93 17.63 -16.97 -3.93
N ASN A 94 18.20 -18.14 -3.64
CA ASN A 94 18.78 -19.04 -4.63
C ASN A 94 19.74 -18.35 -5.63
N ASN A 95 20.56 -17.43 -5.16
CA ASN A 95 21.48 -16.59 -5.95
C ASN A 95 20.75 -15.63 -6.91
N ASP A 96 19.47 -15.42 -6.75
CA ASP A 96 18.70 -14.45 -7.52
C ASP A 96 18.28 -13.27 -6.66
N THR A 97 18.54 -12.06 -7.12
CA THR A 97 18.11 -10.83 -6.43
C THR A 97 16.66 -10.56 -6.78
N LEU A 98 15.83 -10.47 -5.75
CA LEU A 98 14.40 -10.27 -5.88
C LEU A 98 13.97 -8.83 -5.55
N LEU A 99 14.65 -8.18 -4.59
CA LEU A 99 14.34 -6.81 -4.20
C LEU A 99 15.63 -6.03 -3.97
N TYR A 100 15.52 -4.71 -4.06
CA TYR A 100 16.55 -3.74 -3.71
C TYR A 100 16.04 -2.80 -2.62
N ALA A 101 16.89 -2.51 -1.63
CA ALA A 101 16.70 -1.40 -0.70
C ALA A 101 17.81 -0.37 -0.95
N VAL A 102 17.45 0.75 -1.57
CA VAL A 102 18.36 1.86 -1.82
C VAL A 102 18.25 2.84 -0.66
N ASN A 103 19.29 2.89 0.16
CA ASN A 103 19.35 3.71 1.36
C ASN A 103 20.06 5.03 1.08
N TYR A 104 19.52 6.12 1.62
CA TYR A 104 20.18 7.43 1.63
C TYR A 104 21.19 7.51 2.78
N LYS A 105 22.24 8.31 2.61
CA LYS A 105 23.22 8.56 3.68
C LYS A 105 22.58 9.19 4.91
N ASP A 106 23.24 9.01 6.05
CA ASP A 106 22.87 9.63 7.32
C ASP A 106 21.45 9.28 7.80
N GLU A 107 21.02 8.04 7.49
CA GLU A 107 19.67 7.52 7.84
C GLU A 107 18.52 8.43 7.35
N LYS A 108 18.72 9.12 6.23
CA LYS A 108 17.73 10.01 5.63
C LYS A 108 16.63 9.28 4.85
N GLY A 109 16.42 8.00 5.15
CA GLY A 109 15.39 7.18 4.56
C GLY A 109 15.90 6.19 3.51
N TYR A 110 14.95 5.51 2.90
CA TYR A 110 15.21 4.46 1.91
C TYR A 110 14.10 4.38 0.87
N VAL A 111 14.39 3.70 -0.22
CA VAL A 111 13.42 3.28 -1.24
C VAL A 111 13.55 1.78 -1.42
N LEU A 112 12.43 1.06 -1.27
CA LEU A 112 12.32 -0.38 -1.52
C LEU A 112 11.79 -0.60 -2.94
N LEU A 113 12.51 -1.38 -3.75
CA LEU A 113 12.16 -1.63 -5.14
C LEU A 113 12.08 -3.13 -5.44
N SER A 114 11.18 -3.47 -6.35
CA SER A 114 11.21 -4.74 -7.08
C SER A 114 12.47 -4.84 -7.94
N SER A 115 12.98 -6.05 -8.15
CA SER A 115 14.05 -6.28 -9.13
C SER A 115 13.52 -6.64 -10.52
N ASN A 116 12.21 -6.53 -10.76
CA ASN A 116 11.60 -6.65 -12.07
C ASN A 116 11.18 -5.27 -12.59
N ASN A 117 11.27 -5.11 -13.89
CA ASN A 117 10.89 -3.89 -14.61
C ASN A 117 9.61 -4.08 -15.44
N GLY A 118 8.75 -5.00 -15.05
CA GLY A 118 7.45 -5.26 -15.68
C GLY A 118 6.28 -4.51 -15.01
N GLY A 119 6.55 -3.40 -14.34
CA GLY A 119 5.61 -2.52 -13.66
C GLY A 119 6.37 -1.48 -12.84
N PHE A 120 5.69 -0.49 -12.25
CA PHE A 120 6.35 0.54 -11.44
C PHE A 120 7.11 -0.10 -10.26
N PRO A 121 8.44 -0.02 -10.22
CA PRO A 121 9.22 -0.88 -9.35
C PRO A 121 9.27 -0.42 -7.88
N ILE A 122 8.93 0.85 -7.59
CA ILE A 122 9.00 1.39 -6.23
C ILE A 122 7.84 0.85 -5.39
N ILE A 123 8.14 -0.05 -4.45
CA ILE A 123 7.18 -0.70 -3.55
C ILE A 123 6.86 0.21 -2.37
N ALA A 124 7.91 0.75 -1.74
CA ALA A 124 7.78 1.60 -0.56
C ALA A 124 8.93 2.59 -0.45
N HIS A 125 8.72 3.65 0.33
CA HIS A 125 9.79 4.54 0.76
C HIS A 125 9.52 5.09 2.16
N SER A 126 10.60 5.49 2.81
CA SER A 126 10.55 6.20 4.10
C SER A 126 11.47 7.41 4.04
N ASP A 127 11.08 8.47 4.73
CA ASP A 127 11.85 9.72 4.84
C ASP A 127 12.85 9.71 5.99
N ALA A 128 12.96 8.58 6.71
CA ALA A 128 13.88 8.41 7.82
C ALA A 128 14.29 6.94 7.98
N GLY A 129 15.43 6.74 8.63
CA GLY A 129 15.97 5.41 8.91
C GLY A 129 16.69 4.79 7.72
N GLU A 130 17.03 3.54 7.87
CA GLU A 130 17.72 2.69 6.91
C GLU A 130 17.01 1.33 6.85
N LEU A 131 16.92 0.73 5.66
CA LEU A 131 16.36 -0.60 5.47
C LEU A 131 17.48 -1.59 5.15
N ARG A 132 17.68 -2.55 6.07
CA ARG A 132 18.56 -3.70 5.88
C ARG A 132 17.74 -4.98 5.99
N PHE A 133 17.73 -5.80 4.97
CA PHE A 133 16.96 -7.05 4.98
C PHE A 133 17.40 -8.00 6.09
N SER A 134 18.69 -7.99 6.46
CA SER A 134 19.23 -8.78 7.57
C SER A 134 18.70 -8.36 8.96
N ASP A 135 18.28 -7.11 9.09
CA ASP A 135 17.89 -6.51 10.39
C ASP A 135 16.39 -6.60 10.62
N ILE A 136 15.62 -7.04 9.62
CA ILE A 136 14.17 -7.14 9.70
C ILE A 136 13.81 -8.42 10.44
N ASP A 137 13.14 -8.28 11.57
CA ASP A 137 12.55 -9.39 12.29
C ASP A 137 11.47 -10.05 11.39
N LYS A 138 11.49 -11.38 11.28
CA LYS A 138 10.52 -12.14 10.50
C LYS A 138 9.09 -12.00 11.00
N GLU A 139 8.93 -11.62 12.25
CA GLU A 139 7.63 -11.30 12.84
C GLU A 139 7.16 -9.86 12.55
N ASN A 140 8.04 -9.02 11.99
CA ASN A 140 7.68 -7.67 11.57
C ASN A 140 6.76 -7.73 10.33
N PRO A 141 5.63 -6.99 10.31
CA PRO A 141 4.76 -6.91 9.14
C PRO A 141 5.47 -6.52 7.84
N LEU A 142 6.51 -5.70 7.90
CA LEU A 142 7.34 -5.37 6.74
C LEU A 142 7.95 -6.63 6.09
N TRP A 143 8.31 -7.64 6.88
CA TRP A 143 8.79 -8.91 6.34
C TRP A 143 7.77 -9.57 5.43
N LEU A 144 6.49 -9.49 5.77
CA LEU A 144 5.40 -10.02 4.95
C LEU A 144 5.25 -9.27 3.62
N VAL A 145 5.44 -7.95 3.61
CA VAL A 145 5.48 -7.16 2.37
C VAL A 145 6.64 -7.62 1.50
N ILE A 146 7.83 -7.77 2.08
CA ILE A 146 9.04 -8.24 1.39
C ILE A 146 8.81 -9.62 0.77
N MET A 147 8.30 -10.58 1.55
CA MET A 147 8.02 -11.94 1.06
C MET A 147 6.98 -11.93 -0.05
N SER A 148 5.91 -11.16 0.11
CA SER A 148 4.87 -11.02 -0.89
C SER A 148 5.41 -10.49 -2.22
N GLU A 149 6.25 -9.46 -2.17
CA GLU A 149 6.85 -8.88 -3.36
C GLU A 149 7.89 -9.82 -3.98
N ALA A 150 8.68 -10.50 -3.16
CA ALA A 150 9.63 -11.51 -3.64
C ALA A 150 8.91 -12.65 -4.41
N GLU A 151 7.78 -13.14 -3.89
CA GLU A 151 6.97 -14.14 -4.60
C GLU A 151 6.39 -13.60 -5.91
N ARG A 152 5.93 -12.34 -5.93
CA ARG A 152 5.44 -11.70 -7.15
C ARG A 152 6.55 -11.60 -8.21
N VAL A 153 7.76 -11.26 -7.81
CA VAL A 153 8.92 -11.19 -8.70
C VAL A 153 9.23 -12.56 -9.30
N LYS A 154 9.22 -13.62 -8.49
CA LYS A 154 9.42 -14.99 -8.97
C LYS A 154 8.33 -15.41 -9.96
N ASP A 155 7.06 -15.19 -9.60
CA ASP A 155 5.93 -15.52 -10.46
C ASP A 155 6.00 -14.84 -11.82
N GLN A 156 6.36 -13.56 -11.87
CA GLN A 156 6.54 -12.84 -13.13
C GLN A 156 7.72 -13.34 -13.96
N ARG A 157 8.78 -13.86 -13.33
CA ARG A 157 9.91 -14.47 -14.04
C ARG A 157 9.58 -15.85 -14.58
N GLU A 158 8.81 -16.63 -13.84
CA GLU A 158 8.32 -17.95 -14.27
C GLU A 158 7.19 -17.83 -15.31
N ASN A 159 6.43 -16.74 -15.27
CA ASN A 159 5.29 -16.47 -16.15
C ASN A 159 5.41 -15.06 -16.75
N PRO A 160 6.29 -14.86 -17.76
CA PRO A 160 6.56 -13.53 -18.32
C PRO A 160 5.34 -12.83 -18.93
N ASP A 161 4.33 -13.60 -19.34
CA ASP A 161 3.04 -13.10 -19.83
C ASP A 161 2.23 -12.33 -18.76
N ARG A 162 2.57 -12.50 -17.48
CA ARG A 162 2.01 -11.73 -16.36
C ARG A 162 2.72 -10.39 -16.12
N ALA A 163 3.88 -10.19 -16.73
CA ALA A 163 4.58 -8.92 -16.71
C ALA A 163 4.01 -7.97 -17.76
N ASN A 164 4.03 -6.68 -17.49
CA ASN A 164 3.69 -5.68 -18.48
C ASN A 164 4.90 -5.39 -19.37
N LEU A 165 5.00 -6.07 -20.50
CA LEU A 165 6.12 -5.92 -21.43
C LEU A 165 6.20 -4.53 -22.08
N ASP A 166 5.06 -3.84 -22.28
CA ASP A 166 5.05 -2.46 -22.75
C ASP A 166 5.73 -1.54 -21.73
N TYR A 167 5.48 -1.79 -20.43
CA TYR A 167 6.14 -1.08 -19.35
C TYR A 167 7.65 -1.36 -19.34
N TYR A 168 8.03 -2.62 -19.49
CA TYR A 168 9.43 -2.98 -19.60
C TYR A 168 10.14 -2.25 -20.75
N ASP A 169 9.55 -2.22 -21.95
CA ASP A 169 10.13 -1.55 -23.12
C ASP A 169 10.32 -0.05 -22.91
N ASP A 170 9.45 0.57 -22.15
CA ASP A 170 9.58 1.98 -21.80
C ASP A 170 10.77 2.26 -20.89
N TRP A 171 11.08 1.35 -19.96
CA TRP A 171 12.04 1.56 -18.91
C TRP A 171 13.35 0.76 -19.01
N LYS A 172 13.46 -0.19 -19.95
CA LYS A 172 14.63 -1.08 -20.07
C LYS A 172 15.97 -0.36 -20.21
N ASP A 173 15.97 0.86 -20.76
CA ASP A 173 17.18 1.65 -20.99
C ASP A 173 17.51 2.61 -19.83
N ILE A 174 16.76 2.58 -18.71
CA ILE A 174 17.06 3.42 -17.55
C ILE A 174 18.45 3.05 -17.00
N GLY A 175 19.27 4.05 -16.71
CA GLY A 175 20.65 3.86 -16.29
C GLY A 175 21.67 3.72 -17.45
N ASN A 176 21.22 3.55 -18.68
CA ASN A 176 22.09 3.60 -19.87
C ASN A 176 22.43 5.06 -20.19
N PRO A 177 23.72 5.46 -20.28
CA PRO A 177 24.13 6.85 -20.48
C PRO A 177 23.70 7.47 -21.82
N ASP A 178 23.38 6.67 -22.84
CA ASP A 178 22.90 7.16 -24.12
C ASP A 178 21.42 7.59 -24.06
N TYR A 179 20.71 7.17 -23.02
CA TYR A 179 19.31 7.50 -22.79
C TYR A 179 19.15 8.44 -21.61
N GLN A 180 18.26 9.40 -21.76
CA GLN A 180 17.88 10.34 -20.70
C GLN A 180 16.40 10.22 -20.43
N TYR A 181 16.05 10.18 -19.15
CA TYR A 181 14.68 10.20 -18.67
C TYR A 181 14.48 11.50 -17.89
N GLU A 182 13.43 12.21 -18.24
CA GLU A 182 12.99 13.41 -17.53
C GLU A 182 11.58 13.17 -17.01
N ILE A 183 11.31 13.61 -15.80
CA ILE A 183 9.97 13.55 -15.21
C ILE A 183 9.53 14.93 -14.83
N GLU A 184 8.25 15.23 -15.09
CA GLU A 184 7.59 16.46 -14.69
C GLU A 184 6.27 16.11 -14.01
N PRO A 185 6.00 16.61 -12.79
CA PRO A 185 4.69 16.44 -12.17
C PRO A 185 3.60 16.98 -13.07
N THR A 186 2.56 16.21 -13.30
CA THR A 186 1.42 16.68 -14.10
C THR A 186 0.41 17.40 -13.21
N SER A 187 -0.15 18.50 -13.70
CA SER A 187 -1.25 19.22 -13.02
C SER A 187 -2.59 18.49 -13.16
N GLU A 188 -2.69 17.56 -14.09
CA GLU A 188 -3.87 16.74 -14.34
C GLU A 188 -3.58 15.30 -13.90
N VAL A 189 -4.42 14.76 -13.03
CA VAL A 189 -4.43 13.34 -12.74
C VAL A 189 -5.39 12.69 -13.72
N PRO A 190 -4.92 12.09 -14.83
CA PRO A 190 -5.79 11.39 -15.76
C PRO A 190 -6.42 10.21 -15.04
N SER A 191 -7.66 9.93 -15.35
CA SER A 191 -8.37 8.78 -14.81
C SER A 191 -7.67 7.48 -15.26
N SER A 192 -7.02 6.76 -14.35
CA SER A 192 -6.60 5.38 -14.61
C SER A 192 -7.81 4.51 -14.94
N ARG A 193 -7.62 3.32 -15.54
CA ARG A 193 -8.74 2.40 -15.84
C ARG A 193 -9.55 2.02 -14.60
N LEU A 194 -8.93 1.98 -13.43
CA LEU A 194 -9.59 1.82 -12.13
C LEU A 194 -10.26 3.12 -11.65
N ARG A 195 -9.81 4.29 -12.14
CA ARG A 195 -10.36 5.61 -11.84
C ARG A 195 -11.47 6.06 -12.78
N ALA A 196 -11.90 5.23 -13.73
CA ALA A 196 -12.96 5.58 -14.69
C ALA A 196 -14.28 6.01 -14.01
N MET A 197 -14.45 5.72 -12.73
CA MET A 197 -15.58 6.18 -11.90
C MET A 197 -15.28 7.44 -11.08
N ARG A 198 -14.02 7.90 -11.00
CA ARG A 198 -13.68 9.11 -10.27
C ARG A 198 -13.95 10.34 -11.12
N LYS A 199 -14.86 11.18 -10.68
CA LYS A 199 -15.04 12.53 -11.23
C LYS A 199 -13.72 13.27 -11.10
N HIS A 200 -13.23 13.80 -12.23
CA HIS A 200 -12.02 14.59 -12.39
C HIS A 200 -11.63 15.39 -11.13
N SER A 201 -10.50 15.08 -10.55
CA SER A 201 -9.84 16.00 -9.65
C SER A 201 -8.56 16.50 -10.31
N THR A 202 -8.56 17.79 -10.58
CA THR A 202 -7.37 18.50 -11.02
C THR A 202 -6.43 18.71 -9.84
N GLY A 203 -5.17 18.28 -9.99
CA GLY A 203 -4.07 18.60 -9.07
C GLY A 203 -3.69 17.48 -8.09
N LYS A 204 -2.48 17.61 -7.55
CA LYS A 204 -1.90 16.77 -6.50
C LYS A 204 -2.84 16.73 -5.30
N LYS A 205 -3.22 15.54 -4.86
CA LYS A 205 -3.97 15.35 -3.61
C LYS A 205 -3.09 14.65 -2.61
N THR A 206 -2.87 15.28 -1.49
CA THR A 206 -2.07 14.71 -0.41
C THR A 206 -2.78 14.93 0.91
N ILE A 207 -2.90 13.84 1.69
CA ILE A 207 -3.21 13.87 3.11
C ILE A 207 -1.93 13.47 3.82
N TYR A 208 -1.27 14.44 4.46
CA TYR A 208 -0.04 14.16 5.17
C TYR A 208 -0.33 13.40 6.46
N PRO A 209 0.46 12.36 6.78
CA PRO A 209 0.34 11.64 8.03
C PRO A 209 0.63 12.61 9.19
N TYR A 210 -0.11 12.47 10.25
CA TYR A 210 0.08 13.27 11.46
C TYR A 210 0.28 12.37 12.67
N THR A 211 -0.69 11.53 12.93
CA THR A 211 -0.68 10.62 14.07
C THR A 211 0.26 9.46 13.82
N GLY A 212 0.25 8.91 12.60
CA GLY A 212 1.13 7.81 12.21
C GLY A 212 2.61 8.15 12.37
N GLU A 213 3.04 9.34 11.93
CA GLU A 213 4.42 9.81 12.15
C GLU A 213 4.74 10.03 13.64
N LYS A 214 3.86 10.70 14.37
CA LYS A 214 4.07 11.00 15.79
C LYS A 214 4.16 9.75 16.67
N LEU A 215 3.43 8.71 16.31
CA LEU A 215 3.39 7.45 17.03
C LEU A 215 4.33 6.39 16.43
N SER A 216 5.31 6.79 15.62
CA SER A 216 6.28 5.89 15.01
C SER A 216 7.08 5.04 16.01
N ASN A 217 7.20 5.49 17.25
CA ASN A 217 7.84 4.73 18.32
C ASN A 217 6.96 3.69 19.00
N TRP A 218 5.65 3.69 18.72
CA TRP A 218 4.74 2.74 19.36
C TRP A 218 4.96 1.34 18.83
N CYS A 219 4.97 0.38 19.75
CA CYS A 219 5.15 -1.04 19.44
C CYS A 219 4.37 -1.93 20.41
N GLN A 220 4.40 -3.23 20.17
CA GLN A 220 3.63 -4.19 20.94
C GLN A 220 4.32 -4.67 22.22
N PHE A 221 5.59 -4.29 22.44
CA PHE A 221 6.49 -4.84 23.46
C PHE A 221 7.08 -3.78 24.39
N GLY A 222 7.91 -4.23 25.32
CA GLY A 222 8.60 -3.36 26.29
C GLY A 222 7.61 -2.72 27.25
N ASN A 223 7.72 -1.42 27.48
CA ASN A 223 6.81 -0.74 28.37
C ASN A 223 5.36 -0.66 27.87
N PHE A 224 5.10 -0.87 26.58
CA PHE A 224 3.75 -0.89 26.02
C PHE A 224 2.93 -2.11 26.39
N ASN A 225 3.56 -3.21 26.85
CA ASN A 225 2.85 -4.41 27.29
C ASN A 225 2.91 -4.62 28.82
N THR A 226 3.26 -3.59 29.58
CA THR A 226 3.39 -3.66 31.05
C THR A 226 2.14 -4.19 31.74
N TYR A 227 0.96 -3.83 31.26
CA TYR A 227 -0.33 -4.26 31.80
C TYR A 227 -0.98 -5.42 31.04
N ALA A 228 -0.30 -5.97 30.06
CA ALA A 228 -0.78 -7.18 29.36
C ALA A 228 -0.67 -8.41 30.28
N PRO A 229 -1.67 -9.31 30.29
CA PRO A 229 -1.56 -10.57 31.03
C PRO A 229 -0.34 -11.35 30.56
N ASN A 230 0.29 -12.06 31.51
CA ASN A 230 1.44 -12.93 31.25
C ASN A 230 2.65 -12.19 30.63
N GLN A 231 2.70 -10.86 30.67
CA GLN A 231 3.70 -10.05 29.94
C GLN A 231 3.74 -10.38 28.43
N ALA A 232 2.62 -10.84 27.88
CA ALA A 232 2.47 -11.06 26.45
C ALA A 232 2.55 -9.73 25.69
N ALA A 233 2.83 -9.76 24.40
CA ALA A 233 2.68 -8.58 23.56
C ALA A 233 1.27 -7.99 23.69
N ILE A 234 1.14 -6.65 23.68
CA ILE A 234 -0.18 -6.03 23.79
C ILE A 234 -1.09 -6.39 22.62
N GLY A 235 -0.52 -6.77 21.48
CA GLY A 235 -1.22 -7.17 20.27
C GLY A 235 -1.50 -6.01 19.30
N CYS A 236 -1.34 -6.29 18.02
CA CYS A 236 -1.60 -5.29 16.98
C CYS A 236 -3.03 -4.73 17.02
N PRO A 237 -4.09 -5.49 17.41
CA PRO A 237 -5.44 -4.91 17.44
C PRO A 237 -5.58 -3.78 18.45
N ALA A 238 -5.08 -3.98 19.66
CA ALA A 238 -5.14 -2.94 20.70
C ALA A 238 -4.28 -1.73 20.33
N LEU A 239 -3.13 -1.96 19.71
CA LEU A 239 -2.20 -0.92 19.31
C LEU A 239 -2.77 -0.06 18.17
N ALA A 240 -3.27 -0.68 17.10
CA ALA A 240 -3.84 0.03 15.95
C ALA A 240 -5.10 0.83 16.33
N VAL A 241 -6.00 0.21 17.12
CA VAL A 241 -7.17 0.92 17.67
C VAL A 241 -6.73 2.04 18.62
N GLY A 242 -5.64 1.83 19.36
CA GLY A 242 -5.03 2.88 20.21
C GLY A 242 -4.56 4.08 19.40
N MET A 243 -3.89 3.89 18.28
CA MET A 243 -3.46 4.96 17.39
C MET A 243 -4.66 5.73 16.82
N LEU A 244 -5.70 5.02 16.40
CA LEU A 244 -6.96 5.59 15.92
C LEU A 244 -7.63 6.47 16.99
N LEU A 245 -7.75 5.96 18.21
CA LEU A 245 -8.32 6.71 19.33
C LEU A 245 -7.46 7.92 19.69
N TYR A 246 -6.14 7.78 19.68
CA TYR A 246 -5.24 8.90 19.90
C TYR A 246 -5.43 9.98 18.83
N ASP A 247 -5.55 9.60 17.55
CA ASP A 247 -5.84 10.54 16.46
C ASP A 247 -7.14 11.31 16.71
N CYS A 248 -8.20 10.61 17.06
CA CYS A 248 -9.47 11.24 17.41
C CYS A 248 -9.33 12.20 18.61
N HIS A 249 -8.62 11.79 19.66
CA HIS A 249 -8.41 12.61 20.86
C HIS A 249 -7.63 13.89 20.57
N GLN A 250 -6.59 13.83 19.75
CA GLN A 250 -5.81 15.03 19.37
C GLN A 250 -6.65 16.05 18.61
N ARG A 251 -7.61 15.60 17.82
CA ARG A 251 -8.53 16.49 17.06
C ARG A 251 -9.62 17.09 17.92
N MET A 252 -9.89 16.50 19.09
CA MET A 252 -10.94 16.91 20.02
C MET A 252 -10.46 17.89 21.10
N LEU A 253 -9.24 18.43 20.99
CA LEU A 253 -8.62 19.29 22.00
C LEU A 253 -9.61 20.27 22.65
N GLY A 254 -9.84 20.11 23.96
CA GLY A 254 -10.72 20.96 24.78
C GLY A 254 -12.18 20.52 24.93
N LYS A 255 -12.64 19.38 24.37
CA LYS A 255 -14.04 18.96 24.39
C LYS A 255 -14.29 17.58 25.00
N MET A 256 -13.28 16.99 25.65
CA MET A 256 -13.33 15.59 26.13
C MET A 256 -13.74 15.39 27.59
N GLU A 257 -14.39 16.34 28.22
CA GLU A 257 -14.72 16.23 29.65
C GLU A 257 -15.65 15.06 30.00
N HIS A 258 -16.35 14.48 29.02
CA HIS A 258 -17.39 13.46 29.24
C HIS A 258 -17.12 12.09 28.59
N VAL A 259 -15.90 11.78 28.19
CA VAL A 259 -15.60 10.54 27.46
C VAL A 259 -15.16 9.43 28.40
N THR A 260 -15.90 8.31 28.39
CA THR A 260 -15.64 7.09 29.19
C THR A 260 -14.61 6.16 28.57
N VAL A 261 -13.92 6.58 27.52
CA VAL A 261 -12.91 5.77 26.82
C VAL A 261 -11.52 5.90 27.47
N PRO A 262 -10.64 4.94 27.17
CA PRO A 262 -9.26 4.98 27.60
C PRO A 262 -8.61 6.32 27.30
N ARG A 263 -8.04 6.97 28.29
CA ARG A 263 -7.36 8.26 28.12
C ARG A 263 -5.87 8.02 27.94
N PHE A 264 -5.32 8.58 26.87
CA PHE A 264 -3.86 8.61 26.70
C PHE A 264 -3.23 9.74 27.50
N PRO A 265 -1.99 9.57 27.99
CA PRO A 265 -1.26 10.65 28.62
C PRO A 265 -0.99 11.79 27.63
N TYR A 266 -0.87 13.01 28.14
CA TYR A 266 -0.69 14.22 27.31
C TYR A 266 0.50 14.13 26.35
N TYR A 267 1.54 13.38 26.71
CA TYR A 267 2.75 13.20 25.92
C TYR A 267 2.87 11.77 25.32
N ALA A 268 1.74 11.17 24.95
CA ALA A 268 1.75 9.80 24.44
C ALA A 268 2.62 9.62 23.18
N GLU A 269 2.86 10.68 22.41
CA GLU A 269 3.81 10.67 21.28
C GLU A 269 5.27 10.50 21.70
N ARG A 270 5.61 10.76 22.96
CA ARG A 270 6.95 10.52 23.49
C ARG A 270 7.16 9.12 24.03
N ALA A 271 6.08 8.33 24.06
CA ALA A 271 6.13 6.97 24.56
C ALA A 271 7.06 6.11 23.70
N THR A 272 7.92 5.36 24.37
CA THR A 272 8.80 4.37 23.77
C THR A 272 8.73 3.06 24.57
N LYS A 273 9.25 1.99 24.02
CA LYS A 273 9.30 0.69 24.71
C LYS A 273 10.13 0.70 26.00
N ASP A 274 10.94 1.74 26.23
CA ASP A 274 11.93 1.82 27.32
C ASP A 274 11.64 2.94 28.33
N ASN A 275 10.59 3.76 28.15
CA ASN A 275 10.30 4.89 29.04
C ASN A 275 8.96 4.78 29.79
N GLU A 276 8.78 5.61 30.83
CA GLU A 276 7.57 5.62 31.66
C GLU A 276 6.31 6.07 30.91
N ASP A 277 6.43 6.85 29.84
CA ASP A 277 5.29 7.22 29.02
C ASP A 277 4.75 6.00 28.29
N GLY A 278 5.61 5.04 27.87
CA GLY A 278 5.20 3.74 27.35
C GLY A 278 4.33 2.93 28.33
N LYS A 279 4.69 2.91 29.62
CA LYS A 279 3.85 2.26 30.65
C LYS A 279 2.49 2.94 30.81
N ARG A 280 2.46 4.29 30.77
CA ARG A 280 1.19 5.02 30.85
C ARG A 280 0.30 4.75 29.66
N VAL A 281 0.88 4.67 28.47
CA VAL A 281 0.15 4.27 27.25
C VAL A 281 -0.34 2.82 27.34
N SER A 282 0.46 1.91 27.92
CA SER A 282 0.09 0.50 28.11
C SER A 282 -1.22 0.31 28.88
N MET A 283 -1.53 1.18 29.84
CA MET A 283 -2.80 1.11 30.58
C MET A 283 -4.00 1.38 29.64
N ALA A 284 -3.90 2.39 28.79
CA ALA A 284 -4.94 2.68 27.80
C ALA A 284 -5.08 1.55 26.78
N LEU A 285 -3.96 1.02 26.30
CA LEU A 285 -3.96 -0.11 25.37
C LEU A 285 -4.59 -1.36 25.99
N ARG A 286 -4.33 -1.62 27.28
CA ARG A 286 -4.98 -2.72 27.99
C ARG A 286 -6.49 -2.54 28.06
N GLN A 287 -6.99 -1.36 28.37
CA GLN A 287 -8.43 -1.07 28.39
C GLN A 287 -9.08 -1.21 27.01
N ILE A 288 -8.34 -0.86 25.94
CA ILE A 288 -8.76 -1.07 24.56
C ILE A 288 -8.89 -2.56 24.28
N ALA A 289 -7.87 -3.35 24.59
CA ALA A 289 -7.90 -4.80 24.41
C ALA A 289 -9.08 -5.46 25.16
N ASP A 290 -9.32 -5.04 26.41
CA ASP A 290 -10.45 -5.54 27.22
C ASP A 290 -11.84 -5.14 26.65
N SER A 291 -11.88 -4.12 25.80
CA SER A 291 -13.12 -3.69 25.08
C SER A 291 -13.41 -4.54 23.84
N ILE A 292 -12.40 -5.22 23.31
CA ILE A 292 -12.52 -6.10 22.14
C ILE A 292 -13.00 -7.49 22.63
N PRO A 293 -14.17 -7.98 22.18
CA PRO A 293 -14.63 -9.32 22.54
C PRO A 293 -13.63 -10.41 22.14
N ASN A 294 -13.61 -11.48 22.89
CA ASN A 294 -12.80 -12.67 22.57
C ASN A 294 -11.30 -12.37 22.31
N TYR A 295 -10.77 -11.31 22.94
CA TYR A 295 -9.35 -10.97 22.80
C TYR A 295 -8.45 -12.10 23.28
N GLN A 296 -7.59 -12.59 22.40
CA GLN A 296 -6.72 -13.73 22.68
C GLN A 296 -5.37 -13.26 23.19
N TRP A 297 -5.18 -13.24 24.49
CA TRP A 297 -3.89 -12.94 25.10
C TRP A 297 -2.86 -14.03 24.84
N GLY A 298 -1.61 -13.64 24.66
CA GLY A 298 -0.49 -14.57 24.65
C GLY A 298 -0.38 -15.36 25.97
N ALA A 299 0.03 -16.60 25.91
CA ALA A 299 0.07 -17.51 27.06
C ALA A 299 1.29 -17.29 27.98
N LYS A 300 2.36 -16.70 27.47
CA LYS A 300 3.63 -16.46 28.17
C LYS A 300 4.27 -15.14 27.70
N PRO A 301 5.32 -14.67 28.40
CA PRO A 301 6.05 -13.48 27.99
C PRO A 301 6.53 -13.54 26.54
N GLY A 302 6.26 -12.47 25.78
CA GLY A 302 6.66 -12.34 24.39
C GLY A 302 5.72 -13.01 23.38
N ASP A 303 4.76 -13.84 23.80
CA ASP A 303 3.74 -14.38 22.88
C ASP A 303 2.84 -13.25 22.34
N TYR A 304 2.43 -13.37 21.09
CA TYR A 304 1.54 -12.38 20.47
C TYR A 304 0.09 -12.54 20.95
N SER A 305 -0.56 -11.40 21.14
CA SER A 305 -1.99 -11.31 21.40
C SER A 305 -2.72 -10.92 20.10
N ALA A 306 -3.96 -11.41 19.93
CA ALA A 306 -4.70 -11.28 18.68
C ALA A 306 -6.20 -11.13 18.90
N ALA A 307 -6.93 -10.74 17.85
CA ALA A 307 -8.38 -10.75 17.79
C ALA A 307 -8.84 -10.93 16.34
N TYR A 308 -10.04 -11.50 16.17
CA TYR A 308 -10.66 -11.54 14.85
C TYR A 308 -11.15 -10.16 14.41
N ALA A 309 -11.17 -9.91 13.10
CA ALA A 309 -11.62 -8.62 12.55
C ALA A 309 -13.04 -8.23 12.99
N VAL A 310 -13.94 -9.21 13.09
CA VAL A 310 -15.31 -8.98 13.58
C VAL A 310 -15.34 -8.59 15.05
N ASP A 311 -14.48 -9.15 15.89
CA ASP A 311 -14.37 -8.78 17.31
C ASP A 311 -13.74 -7.39 17.47
N ILE A 312 -12.78 -7.03 16.61
CA ILE A 312 -12.22 -5.68 16.56
C ILE A 312 -13.30 -4.66 16.18
N LEU A 313 -14.13 -4.97 15.19
CA LEU A 313 -15.27 -4.13 14.79
C LEU A 313 -16.23 -3.89 15.96
N GLU A 314 -16.59 -4.93 16.71
CA GLU A 314 -17.45 -4.81 17.89
C GLU A 314 -16.76 -4.02 19.01
N GLY A 315 -15.45 -4.20 19.19
CA GLY A 315 -14.65 -3.40 20.11
C GLY A 315 -14.65 -1.91 19.73
N LEU A 316 -14.47 -1.58 18.46
CA LEU A 316 -14.57 -0.20 17.95
C LEU A 316 -15.93 0.43 18.27
N LYS A 317 -17.04 -0.29 18.04
CA LYS A 317 -18.38 0.19 18.36
C LYS A 317 -18.56 0.47 19.86
N LYS A 318 -18.07 -0.40 20.74
CA LYS A 318 -18.05 -0.20 22.19
C LYS A 318 -17.21 1.00 22.62
N LEU A 319 -16.10 1.26 21.91
CA LEU A 319 -15.22 2.39 22.17
C LEU A 319 -15.72 3.72 21.60
N GLY A 320 -16.91 3.76 20.99
CA GLY A 320 -17.54 4.99 20.50
C GLY A 320 -17.60 5.16 18.97
N PHE A 321 -17.00 4.27 18.21
CA PHE A 321 -17.09 4.26 16.74
C PHE A 321 -18.34 3.49 16.27
N ARG A 322 -19.53 3.98 16.65
CA ARG A 322 -20.79 3.24 16.52
C ARG A 322 -21.17 2.87 15.08
N GLN A 323 -20.70 3.66 14.11
CA GLN A 323 -20.95 3.45 12.68
C GLN A 323 -19.80 2.74 11.97
N ALA A 324 -18.81 2.23 12.72
CA ALA A 324 -17.71 1.48 12.11
C ALA A 324 -18.21 0.31 11.28
N GLU A 325 -17.63 0.12 10.13
CA GLU A 325 -17.91 -0.94 9.17
C GLU A 325 -16.61 -1.67 8.77
N LEU A 326 -16.76 -2.89 8.31
CA LEU A 326 -15.65 -3.73 7.84
C LEU A 326 -15.92 -4.10 6.38
N HIS A 327 -14.98 -3.77 5.50
CA HIS A 327 -15.06 -4.04 4.07
C HIS A 327 -13.84 -4.80 3.58
N PRO A 328 -13.92 -5.56 2.48
CA PRO A 328 -12.74 -5.96 1.74
C PRO A 328 -11.90 -4.73 1.38
N TYR A 329 -10.59 -4.91 1.23
CA TYR A 329 -9.73 -3.83 0.78
C TYR A 329 -10.18 -3.35 -0.60
N ASP A 330 -10.46 -2.06 -0.68
CA ASP A 330 -10.75 -1.32 -1.90
C ASP A 330 -10.20 0.09 -1.73
N PHE A 331 -9.30 0.46 -2.62
CA PHE A 331 -8.60 1.73 -2.51
C PHE A 331 -9.56 2.94 -2.59
N GLU A 332 -10.60 2.87 -3.42
CA GLU A 332 -11.57 3.97 -3.53
C GLU A 332 -12.35 4.18 -2.23
N THR A 333 -12.81 3.07 -1.61
CA THR A 333 -13.48 3.10 -0.31
C THR A 333 -12.55 3.66 0.78
N LEU A 334 -11.29 3.22 0.79
CA LEU A 334 -10.28 3.73 1.72
C LEU A 334 -10.06 5.23 1.53
N TYR A 335 -9.84 5.66 0.29
CA TYR A 335 -9.63 7.06 -0.07
C TYR A 335 -10.79 7.96 0.34
N GLN A 336 -12.03 7.55 0.06
CA GLN A 336 -13.22 8.30 0.45
C GLN A 336 -13.31 8.50 1.96
N ASN A 337 -12.95 7.48 2.74
CA ASN A 337 -12.93 7.55 4.20
C ASN A 337 -11.83 8.46 4.75
N MET A 338 -10.65 8.52 4.11
CA MET A 338 -9.57 9.41 4.50
C MET A 338 -9.77 10.85 4.02
N SER A 339 -10.37 11.04 2.84
CA SER A 339 -10.57 12.36 2.22
C SER A 339 -11.81 13.10 2.69
N TYR A 340 -12.64 12.46 3.49
CA TYR A 340 -13.90 13.04 3.96
C TYR A 340 -13.65 14.30 4.80
N LYS A 341 -14.01 15.47 4.23
CA LYS A 341 -14.02 16.74 4.93
C LYS A 341 -15.38 16.93 5.57
N GLU A 342 -15.49 16.69 6.87
CA GLU A 342 -16.68 17.08 7.59
C GLU A 342 -16.68 18.59 7.81
N TYR A 343 -17.61 19.28 7.19
CA TYR A 343 -17.88 20.68 7.51
C TYR A 343 -18.59 20.72 8.86
N ILE A 344 -17.88 21.21 9.88
CA ILE A 344 -18.46 21.42 11.21
C ILE A 344 -19.32 22.69 11.16
N TYR A 345 -20.57 22.56 10.78
CA TYR A 345 -21.56 23.62 10.97
C TYR A 345 -22.49 23.24 12.10
N GLY A 346 -22.35 23.95 13.25
CA GLY A 346 -23.27 23.84 14.37
C GLY A 346 -22.73 23.08 15.60
N PRO A 347 -23.53 22.88 16.66
CA PRO A 347 -23.11 22.29 17.92
C PRO A 347 -22.89 20.76 17.85
N LYS A 348 -23.06 20.14 16.69
CA LYS A 348 -22.85 18.70 16.48
C LYS A 348 -21.39 18.45 16.15
N LEU A 349 -20.65 17.99 17.13
CA LEU A 349 -19.25 17.56 16.98
C LEU A 349 -19.21 16.06 16.76
N SER A 350 -19.15 15.67 15.51
CA SER A 350 -18.61 14.36 15.16
C SER A 350 -17.13 14.57 14.82
N ASN A 351 -16.26 13.87 15.51
CA ASN A 351 -14.84 13.89 15.18
C ASN A 351 -14.55 12.66 14.33
N VAL A 352 -14.17 12.91 13.09
CA VAL A 352 -13.75 11.88 12.16
C VAL A 352 -12.26 11.70 12.32
N SER A 353 -11.82 10.47 12.50
CA SER A 353 -10.42 10.14 12.28
C SER A 353 -10.09 10.43 10.82
N ARG A 354 -8.90 10.97 10.54
CA ARG A 354 -8.38 11.02 9.17
C ARG A 354 -7.78 9.69 8.77
N GLY A 355 -7.46 8.84 9.75
CA GLY A 355 -6.90 7.53 9.53
C GLY A 355 -7.95 6.45 9.44
N VAL A 356 -7.58 5.37 8.83
CA VAL A 356 -8.30 4.11 8.76
C VAL A 356 -7.46 2.99 9.36
N LEU A 357 -8.11 1.89 9.72
CA LEU A 357 -7.42 0.67 10.07
C LEU A 357 -7.45 -0.27 8.88
N ILE A 358 -6.30 -0.85 8.56
CA ILE A 358 -6.16 -1.88 7.55
C ILE A 358 -5.71 -3.15 8.25
N GLY A 359 -6.31 -4.27 7.90
CA GLY A 359 -5.94 -5.57 8.45
C GLY A 359 -5.86 -6.61 7.34
N ALA A 360 -4.96 -7.56 7.49
CA ALA A 360 -4.86 -8.72 6.62
C ALA A 360 -4.52 -9.97 7.44
N GLY A 361 -5.04 -11.12 7.06
CA GLY A 361 -4.72 -12.34 7.77
C GLY A 361 -5.62 -13.52 7.50
N HIS A 362 -5.32 -14.63 8.16
CA HIS A 362 -6.03 -15.87 8.01
C HIS A 362 -7.39 -15.85 8.70
N LEU A 363 -8.47 -16.21 7.99
CA LEU A 363 -9.85 -16.14 8.51
C LEU A 363 -10.09 -17.01 9.76
N ARG A 364 -9.35 -18.11 9.92
CA ARG A 364 -9.56 -19.09 10.98
C ARG A 364 -8.53 -19.01 12.10
N ASN A 365 -7.47 -18.22 11.90
CA ASN A 365 -6.42 -18.05 12.90
C ASN A 365 -6.05 -16.55 13.01
N PRO A 366 -6.58 -15.83 14.00
CA PRO A 366 -6.31 -14.39 14.14
C PRO A 366 -4.85 -14.10 14.50
N ARG A 367 -4.07 -15.11 14.94
CA ARG A 367 -2.64 -14.95 15.21
C ARG A 367 -1.79 -14.94 13.95
N GLU A 368 -2.37 -15.38 12.84
CA GLU A 368 -1.78 -15.28 11.51
C GLU A 368 -2.28 -14.04 10.76
N GLY A 369 -2.44 -12.92 11.44
CA GLY A 369 -2.93 -11.64 10.92
C GLY A 369 -2.20 -10.47 11.52
N HIS A 370 -2.28 -9.36 10.80
CA HIS A 370 -1.83 -8.07 11.30
C HIS A 370 -2.87 -7.01 11.00
N ILE A 371 -2.99 -6.03 11.90
CA ILE A 371 -3.78 -4.82 11.71
C ILE A 371 -2.92 -3.63 12.04
N TRP A 372 -3.04 -2.57 11.24
CA TRP A 372 -2.22 -1.37 11.35
C TRP A 372 -3.01 -0.11 11.09
N PHE A 373 -2.41 1.02 11.40
CA PHE A 373 -2.99 2.33 11.22
C PHE A 373 -2.45 2.99 9.95
N CYS A 374 -3.35 3.60 9.17
CA CYS A 374 -3.04 4.33 7.95
C CYS A 374 -3.70 5.70 8.01
N ASP A 375 -2.92 6.79 7.99
CA ASP A 375 -3.44 8.16 8.08
C ASP A 375 -2.81 9.14 7.07
N GLY A 376 -2.06 8.62 6.14
CA GLY A 376 -1.46 9.39 5.04
C GLY A 376 -1.81 8.80 3.68
N TYR A 377 -1.94 9.68 2.72
CA TYR A 377 -2.23 9.34 1.34
C TYR A 377 -1.68 10.42 0.42
N TYR A 378 -1.07 10.04 -0.68
CA TYR A 378 -0.89 10.94 -1.80
C TYR A 378 -1.17 10.27 -3.14
N GLU A 379 -1.56 11.08 -4.09
CA GLU A 379 -1.83 10.74 -5.46
C GLU A 379 -1.01 11.69 -6.32
N GLN A 380 -0.12 11.16 -7.13
CA GLN A 380 0.76 11.93 -7.99
C GLN A 380 0.85 11.27 -9.37
N SER A 381 0.92 12.07 -10.40
CA SER A 381 1.25 11.61 -11.74
C SER A 381 2.39 12.43 -12.32
N TYR A 382 3.16 11.78 -13.18
CA TYR A 382 4.32 12.35 -13.82
C TYR A 382 4.24 12.17 -15.33
N THR A 383 4.57 13.21 -16.08
CA THR A 383 4.91 13.05 -17.50
C THR A 383 6.35 12.60 -17.57
N VAL A 384 6.58 11.39 -18.07
CA VAL A 384 7.92 10.85 -18.34
C VAL A 384 8.26 11.14 -19.79
N THR A 385 9.46 11.66 -20.04
CA THR A 385 9.99 11.85 -21.39
C THR A 385 11.31 11.11 -21.54
N LYS A 386 11.33 10.12 -22.46
CA LYS A 386 12.54 9.36 -22.85
C LYS A 386 13.19 10.01 -24.05
N LYS A 387 14.48 10.23 -23.95
CA LYS A 387 15.34 10.80 -25.02
C LYS A 387 16.47 9.85 -25.33
N PHE A 388 16.87 9.76 -26.58
CA PHE A 388 18.10 9.11 -27.04
C PHE A 388 19.01 10.18 -27.67
N LEU A 389 20.23 10.31 -27.18
CA LEU A 389 21.17 11.36 -27.62
C LEU A 389 20.51 12.75 -27.70
N PHE A 390 19.75 13.12 -26.65
CA PHE A 390 18.98 14.38 -26.50
C PHE A 390 17.74 14.53 -27.41
N ILE A 391 17.44 13.55 -28.28
CA ILE A 391 16.27 13.57 -29.14
C ILE A 391 15.13 12.84 -28.42
N LYS A 392 13.98 13.52 -28.28
CA LYS A 392 12.77 12.91 -27.68
C LYS A 392 12.32 11.73 -28.54
N ILE A 393 12.19 10.56 -27.89
CA ILE A 393 11.72 9.32 -28.53
C ILE A 393 10.26 9.05 -28.17
N LYS A 394 9.95 9.13 -26.86
CA LYS A 394 8.63 8.80 -26.32
C LYS A 394 8.30 9.67 -25.13
N SER A 395 7.01 9.83 -24.87
CA SER A 395 6.51 10.41 -23.62
C SER A 395 5.24 9.69 -23.21
N TRP A 396 5.09 9.47 -21.89
CA TRP A 396 3.91 8.81 -21.31
C TRP A 396 3.63 9.35 -19.92
N THR A 397 2.53 8.93 -19.32
CA THR A 397 2.18 9.30 -17.95
C THR A 397 2.42 8.13 -17.02
N GLU A 398 3.12 8.38 -15.92
CA GLU A 398 3.32 7.45 -14.82
C GLU A 398 2.48 7.87 -13.61
N TYR A 399 1.99 6.92 -12.85
CA TYR A 399 1.13 7.15 -11.67
C TYR A 399 1.78 6.58 -10.42
N ASP A 400 1.75 7.35 -9.36
CA ASP A 400 2.30 6.98 -8.05
C ASP A 400 1.30 7.33 -6.95
N ASP A 401 0.53 6.35 -6.52
CA ASP A 401 -0.44 6.45 -5.43
C ASP A 401 0.11 5.73 -4.21
N ARG A 402 0.13 6.41 -3.06
CA ARG A 402 0.74 5.89 -1.83
C ARG A 402 -0.13 6.07 -0.61
N LEU A 403 0.03 5.13 0.32
CA LEU A 403 -0.56 5.14 1.64
C LEU A 403 0.54 5.17 2.70
N TYR A 404 0.41 6.00 3.73
CA TYR A 404 1.32 5.99 4.85
C TYR A 404 0.87 4.96 5.89
N MET A 405 1.72 3.96 6.12
CA MET A 405 1.47 2.85 7.04
C MET A 405 2.29 3.01 8.32
N ASN A 406 1.62 2.98 9.47
CA ASN A 406 2.27 2.76 10.75
C ASN A 406 1.94 1.33 11.21
N TRP A 407 2.91 0.44 11.10
CA TRP A 407 2.75 -0.98 11.40
C TRP A 407 2.64 -1.31 12.89
N GLY A 408 2.93 -0.34 13.77
CA GLY A 408 2.94 -0.59 15.21
C GLY A 408 4.12 -1.46 15.68
N TRP A 409 5.27 -1.37 15.01
CA TRP A 409 6.48 -2.16 15.32
C TRP A 409 7.63 -1.30 15.85
N GLY A 410 7.35 -0.04 16.16
CA GLY A 410 8.34 0.93 16.62
C GLY A 410 9.18 1.54 15.50
N PRO A 411 10.27 2.26 15.82
CA PRO A 411 10.99 3.09 14.88
C PRO A 411 11.73 2.31 13.76
N LYS A 412 12.00 1.02 14.00
CA LYS A 412 12.58 0.11 13.01
C LYS A 412 11.53 -0.79 12.35
N GLY A 413 10.25 -0.46 12.51
CA GLY A 413 9.14 -1.26 12.02
C GLY A 413 8.82 -1.09 10.54
N GLY A 414 9.57 -0.27 9.82
CA GLY A 414 9.35 -0.02 8.41
C GLY A 414 8.17 0.91 8.12
N ASN A 415 7.77 1.74 9.08
CA ASN A 415 6.75 2.77 8.85
C ASN A 415 7.14 3.66 7.67
N GLY A 416 6.19 3.98 6.81
CA GLY A 416 6.48 4.76 5.61
C GLY A 416 5.35 4.74 4.59
N TRP A 417 5.67 5.14 3.38
CA TRP A 417 4.78 5.22 2.25
C TRP A 417 4.86 3.94 1.40
N TYR A 418 3.74 3.30 1.19
CA TYR A 418 3.61 2.06 0.44
C TYR A 418 2.72 2.25 -0.76
N SER A 419 2.99 1.53 -1.85
CA SER A 419 2.12 1.56 -3.02
C SER A 419 0.68 1.27 -2.62
N ALA A 420 -0.23 2.07 -3.14
CA ALA A 420 -1.67 1.87 -2.96
C ALA A 420 -2.27 0.97 -4.05
N ASP A 421 -1.44 0.48 -4.97
CA ASP A 421 -1.88 -0.40 -6.05
C ASP A 421 -2.49 -1.69 -5.49
N ASP A 422 -3.68 -2.04 -5.96
CA ASP A 422 -4.37 -3.27 -5.59
C ASP A 422 -3.52 -4.52 -5.84
N ASN A 423 -2.63 -4.50 -6.84
CA ASN A 423 -1.71 -5.60 -7.11
C ASN A 423 -0.72 -5.88 -5.98
N VAL A 424 -0.39 -4.89 -5.16
CA VAL A 424 0.45 -5.07 -3.96
C VAL A 424 -0.35 -5.74 -2.84
N TRP A 425 -1.68 -5.52 -2.77
CA TRP A 425 -2.54 -5.93 -1.66
C TRP A 425 -3.47 -7.09 -2.01
N THR A 426 -3.54 -7.52 -3.28
CA THR A 426 -4.36 -8.67 -3.69
C THR A 426 -3.57 -9.97 -3.63
N SER A 427 -4.24 -11.07 -3.28
CA SER A 427 -3.61 -12.39 -3.23
C SER A 427 -3.14 -12.84 -4.60
N ILE A 428 -1.94 -13.41 -4.65
CA ILE A 428 -1.54 -14.26 -5.77
C ILE A 428 -2.36 -15.55 -5.64
N GLU A 429 -3.21 -15.86 -6.61
CA GLU A 429 -3.98 -17.11 -6.62
C GLU A 429 -3.03 -18.29 -6.45
N GLY A 430 -3.27 -19.10 -5.44
CA GLY A 430 -2.59 -20.37 -5.23
C GLY A 430 -1.45 -20.39 -4.24
N ASN A 431 -1.01 -19.26 -3.65
CA ASN A 431 0.01 -19.28 -2.59
C ASN A 431 -0.57 -18.85 -1.23
N PRO A 432 -0.92 -19.82 -0.33
CA PRO A 432 -1.48 -19.52 0.98
C PRO A 432 -0.45 -18.92 1.98
N GLU A 433 0.84 -18.92 1.64
CA GLU A 433 1.90 -18.45 2.54
C GLU A 433 2.13 -16.95 2.46
N VAL A 434 1.55 -16.28 1.45
CA VAL A 434 1.68 -14.84 1.27
C VAL A 434 0.62 -14.09 2.07
N TYR A 435 0.98 -13.76 3.25
CA TYR A 435 0.14 -13.43 4.38
C TYR A 435 -0.63 -12.09 4.29
N LEU A 436 0.03 -10.98 3.93
CA LEU A 436 -0.63 -9.66 3.86
C LEU A 436 -1.63 -9.54 2.71
N LYS A 437 -1.45 -10.35 1.68
CA LYS A 437 -2.37 -10.45 0.54
C LYS A 437 -3.55 -11.38 0.80
N TYR A 438 -3.57 -12.05 1.95
CA TYR A 438 -4.66 -12.94 2.30
C TYR A 438 -5.83 -12.14 2.89
N ARG A 439 -6.79 -11.81 2.03
CA ARG A 439 -8.01 -11.06 2.37
C ARG A 439 -7.76 -9.77 3.15
N PRO A 440 -7.07 -8.81 2.57
CA PRO A 440 -6.95 -7.50 3.20
C PRO A 440 -8.33 -6.87 3.36
N MET A 441 -8.55 -6.26 4.52
CA MET A 441 -9.80 -5.63 4.92
C MET A 441 -9.53 -4.24 5.45
N ILE A 442 -10.50 -3.36 5.32
CA ILE A 442 -10.46 -2.00 5.85
C ILE A 442 -11.61 -1.76 6.81
N PHE A 443 -11.31 -1.03 7.89
CA PHE A 443 -12.30 -0.53 8.82
C PHE A 443 -12.58 0.94 8.46
N THR A 444 -13.82 1.24 8.19
CA THR A 444 -14.28 2.54 7.68
C THR A 444 -15.37 3.13 8.57
N ASN A 445 -15.90 4.32 8.21
CA ASN A 445 -16.89 5.04 8.99
C ASN A 445 -16.46 5.26 10.45
N LEU A 446 -15.17 5.52 10.67
CA LEU A 446 -14.53 5.64 11.96
C LEU A 446 -14.83 7.02 12.58
N ARG A 447 -16.12 7.29 12.78
CA ARG A 447 -16.64 8.49 13.43
C ARG A 447 -16.82 8.23 14.92
N TYR A 448 -16.20 9.08 15.71
CA TYR A 448 -16.24 9.01 17.16
C TYR A 448 -17.37 9.89 17.71
N TYR A 449 -18.30 9.30 18.47
CA TYR A 449 -19.42 10.00 19.07
C TYR A 449 -19.24 10.13 20.58
N THR A 450 -19.24 11.35 21.08
CA THR A 450 -19.06 11.66 22.52
C THR A 450 -20.32 11.57 23.33
N SER A 451 -21.51 11.59 22.70
CA SER A 451 -22.82 11.57 23.40
C SER A 451 -23.76 10.50 22.86
N PRO A 452 -24.54 9.83 23.74
CA PRO A 452 -25.58 8.89 23.34
C PRO A 452 -26.71 9.52 22.50
N GLU A 453 -26.94 10.83 22.64
CA GLU A 453 -28.09 11.52 22.02
C GLU A 453 -27.94 11.71 20.50
N TYR A 454 -26.73 11.53 19.94
CA TYR A 454 -26.47 11.72 18.52
C TYR A 454 -26.51 10.43 17.69
N SER A 455 -27.01 9.32 18.25
CA SER A 455 -27.04 8.01 17.57
C SER A 455 -28.31 7.75 16.75
N GLN A 456 -29.20 8.72 16.58
CA GLN A 456 -30.54 8.49 15.98
C GLN A 456 -30.75 9.19 14.61
N HIS A 457 -29.68 9.61 13.92
CA HIS A 457 -29.87 10.19 12.58
C HIS A 457 -28.91 9.60 11.56
#